data_2a82851015a4892406c8d50a5416a858
#
_entry.id   2a82851015a4892406c8d50a5416a858
#
_cell.length_a   1.000
_cell.length_b   1.000
_cell.length_c   1.000
_cell.angle_alpha   90.00
_cell.angle_beta   90.00
_cell.angle_gamma   90.00
#
_symmetry.space_group_name_H-M   'P 1'
#
loop_
_entity.id
_entity.type
_entity.pdbx_description
1 polymer ?
#
loop_
_entity_poly.entity_id
_entity_poly.type
_entity_poly.pdbx_seq_one_letter_code
_entity_poly.pdbx_strand_id
1 'polypeptide(L)'
;MKITRILLGFVLVLLTFAAQAQREPGQIIQELQKLAWQRAPGEGAIGAKAKIRIPEGYSFLDERNTRRFLELMGNPPRDNHYLIAPANLDWFAVFSFDPVGYVKDDEKIDATALLDSLKKGDEPGNEERKRLGMAPIYTDGWHVPPHYDSNSKRLEWGMRLRDEKGGLHVNYTSRLLGRSGVMSAVLVSSPQSLNEDMKAFNGALAGYQFNAGEQYAEFKSGDKIAEYGLAALVVGGAAAAAAKAGLFKSLGKFLWVIVGGAAMAGWALFKKLFARKEKPPPSPGQQ
;
A
#
# COMPACT_ATOMS: atom_id res chain seq x y z
N MET A 1 -37.41 19.29 39.38
CA MET A 1 -37.09 20.04 38.14
C MET A 1 -35.57 20.12 37.87
N LYS A 2 -34.78 19.10 38.18
CA LYS A 2 -33.30 19.05 37.91
C LYS A 2 -32.82 17.84 37.13
N ILE A 3 -33.66 16.87 36.81
CA ILE A 3 -33.29 15.63 36.12
C ILE A 3 -33.43 15.76 34.59
N THR A 4 -34.29 16.63 34.09
CA THR A 4 -34.56 16.80 32.64
C THR A 4 -33.46 17.56 31.89
N ARG A 5 -32.58 18.28 32.59
CA ARG A 5 -31.46 19.02 31.94
C ARG A 5 -30.22 18.19 31.70
N ILE A 6 -30.05 17.04 32.35
CA ILE A 6 -28.88 16.15 32.18
C ILE A 6 -29.08 15.23 30.99
N LEU A 7 -30.31 14.86 30.64
CA LEU A 7 -30.58 14.00 29.46
C LEU A 7 -30.42 14.75 28.12
N LEU A 8 -30.64 16.05 28.08
CA LEU A 8 -30.46 16.84 26.84
C LEU A 8 -28.99 17.06 26.50
N GLY A 9 -28.08 17.08 27.48
CA GLY A 9 -26.64 17.22 27.25
C GLY A 9 -25.99 15.94 26.68
N PHE A 10 -26.53 14.78 27.02
CA PHE A 10 -25.97 13.50 26.54
C PHE A 10 -26.38 13.14 25.09
N VAL A 11 -27.57 13.61 24.67
CA VAL A 11 -28.03 13.41 23.27
C VAL A 11 -27.29 14.32 22.31
N LEU A 12 -26.84 15.50 22.71
CA LEU A 12 -26.07 16.41 21.83
C LEU A 12 -24.62 15.96 21.61
N VAL A 13 -24.02 15.22 22.56
CA VAL A 13 -22.64 14.67 22.40
C VAL A 13 -22.63 13.44 21.50
N LEU A 14 -23.70 12.66 21.45
CA LEU A 14 -23.81 11.50 20.53
C LEU A 14 -24.04 11.88 19.07
N LEU A 15 -24.59 13.08 18.80
CA LEU A 15 -24.79 13.57 17.43
C LEU A 15 -23.52 14.14 16.78
N THR A 16 -22.48 14.46 17.56
CA THR A 16 -21.22 14.96 16.99
C THR A 16 -20.26 13.85 16.52
N PHE A 17 -20.45 12.59 16.93
CA PHE A 17 -19.67 11.46 16.43
C PHE A 17 -20.23 10.82 15.16
N ALA A 18 -21.47 11.12 14.79
CA ALA A 18 -22.08 10.62 13.54
C ALA A 18 -21.72 11.45 12.29
N ALA A 19 -21.05 12.57 12.43
CA ALA A 19 -20.72 13.48 11.31
C ALA A 19 -19.37 13.20 10.63
N GLN A 20 -18.72 12.05 10.89
CA GLN A 20 -17.70 11.49 9.99
C GLN A 20 -18.33 10.63 8.89
N ALA A 21 -19.62 10.84 8.64
CA ALA A 21 -20.40 10.19 7.62
C ALA A 21 -19.95 10.63 6.22
N GLN A 22 -19.50 9.64 5.44
CA GLN A 22 -19.60 9.54 3.99
C GLN A 22 -19.50 10.88 3.24
N ARG A 23 -18.25 11.31 2.99
CA ARG A 23 -18.03 12.35 1.98
C ARG A 23 -18.63 11.87 0.66
N GLU A 24 -19.44 12.72 0.04
CA GLU A 24 -19.97 12.44 -1.29
C GLU A 24 -18.81 12.15 -2.25
N PRO A 25 -18.91 11.10 -3.09
CA PRO A 25 -17.85 10.72 -4.01
C PRO A 25 -17.31 11.87 -4.87
N GLY A 26 -18.19 12.80 -5.26
CA GLY A 26 -17.80 14.00 -6.02
C GLY A 26 -16.87 14.94 -5.23
N GLN A 27 -17.01 15.02 -3.92
CA GLN A 27 -16.15 15.83 -3.06
C GLN A 27 -14.75 15.21 -2.93
N ILE A 28 -14.67 13.87 -2.85
CA ILE A 28 -13.38 13.16 -2.82
C ILE A 28 -12.58 13.46 -4.08
N ILE A 29 -13.21 13.40 -5.26
CA ILE A 29 -12.57 13.70 -6.53
C ILE A 29 -12.03 15.13 -6.56
N GLN A 30 -12.82 16.10 -6.12
CA GLN A 30 -12.40 17.50 -6.08
C GLN A 30 -11.21 17.69 -5.13
N GLU A 31 -11.21 17.02 -3.97
CA GLU A 31 -10.08 17.08 -3.02
C GLU A 31 -8.83 16.42 -3.58
N LEU A 32 -8.95 15.28 -4.27
CA LEU A 32 -7.82 14.63 -4.95
C LEU A 32 -7.20 15.51 -6.03
N GLN A 33 -8.01 16.26 -6.78
CA GLN A 33 -7.53 17.19 -7.82
C GLN A 33 -6.76 18.39 -7.24
N LYS A 34 -7.04 18.79 -5.99
CA LYS A 34 -6.35 19.90 -5.30
C LYS A 34 -4.97 19.50 -4.73
N LEU A 35 -4.64 18.21 -4.68
CA LEU A 35 -3.34 17.78 -4.21
C LEU A 35 -2.22 18.31 -5.10
N ALA A 36 -1.06 18.55 -4.52
CA ALA A 36 0.09 19.09 -5.24
C ALA A 36 0.80 18.02 -6.08
N TRP A 37 0.12 17.55 -7.13
CA TRP A 37 0.65 16.58 -8.08
C TRP A 37 1.85 17.13 -8.85
N GLN A 38 3.02 16.50 -8.64
CA GLN A 38 4.22 16.75 -9.44
C GLN A 38 4.11 15.90 -10.72
N ARG A 39 4.32 16.51 -11.88
CA ARG A 39 4.15 15.86 -13.19
C ARG A 39 5.47 15.80 -13.97
N ALA A 40 5.50 14.97 -15.01
CA ALA A 40 6.59 14.96 -15.98
C ALA A 40 6.70 16.30 -16.73
N PRO A 41 7.91 16.74 -17.13
CA PRO A 41 9.19 16.13 -16.73
C PRO A 41 9.59 16.53 -15.30
N GLY A 42 10.08 15.56 -14.52
CA GLY A 42 10.48 15.82 -13.13
C GLY A 42 10.98 14.58 -12.40
N GLU A 43 11.45 14.81 -11.19
CA GLU A 43 11.82 13.74 -10.24
C GLU A 43 11.02 13.92 -8.94
N GLY A 44 10.45 12.81 -8.44
CA GLY A 44 9.83 12.74 -7.12
C GLY A 44 10.86 12.29 -6.08
N ALA A 45 11.11 13.10 -5.05
CA ALA A 45 11.97 12.70 -3.94
C ALA A 45 11.21 11.76 -2.99
N ILE A 46 11.80 10.59 -2.70
CA ILE A 46 11.26 9.61 -1.76
C ILE A 46 12.06 9.70 -0.47
N GLY A 47 11.71 10.68 0.36
CA GLY A 47 12.48 11.07 1.53
C GLY A 47 13.94 11.44 1.18
N ALA A 48 14.84 11.14 2.11
CA ALA A 48 16.26 11.32 1.91
C ALA A 48 16.94 10.10 1.25
N LYS A 49 16.18 9.02 0.97
CA LYS A 49 16.77 7.72 0.62
C LYS A 49 16.79 7.42 -0.87
N ALA A 50 15.81 7.94 -1.61
CA ALA A 50 15.65 7.58 -3.01
C ALA A 50 14.95 8.70 -3.79
N LYS A 51 14.91 8.53 -5.09
CA LYS A 51 14.13 9.35 -6.01
C LYS A 51 13.57 8.52 -7.14
N ILE A 52 12.54 9.03 -7.79
CA ILE A 52 11.95 8.41 -8.98
C ILE A 52 11.77 9.47 -10.07
N ARG A 53 12.25 9.19 -11.28
CA ARG A 53 11.93 10.00 -12.45
C ARG A 53 10.47 9.79 -12.77
N ILE A 54 9.71 10.88 -12.88
CA ILE A 54 8.28 10.83 -13.20
C ILE A 54 8.15 10.60 -14.72
N PRO A 55 7.62 9.45 -15.18
CA PRO A 55 7.42 9.21 -16.61
C PRO A 55 6.32 10.10 -17.17
N GLU A 56 6.32 10.30 -18.49
CA GLU A 56 5.23 10.99 -19.16
C GLU A 56 3.89 10.28 -18.93
N GLY A 57 2.84 11.05 -18.67
CA GLY A 57 1.52 10.51 -18.30
C GLY A 57 1.38 10.11 -16.83
N TYR A 58 2.43 10.28 -16.01
CA TYR A 58 2.39 9.98 -14.59
C TYR A 58 2.47 11.23 -13.72
N SER A 59 2.09 11.08 -12.47
CA SER A 59 2.16 12.11 -11.44
C SER A 59 2.64 11.51 -10.12
N PHE A 60 3.34 12.32 -9.34
CA PHE A 60 3.91 11.94 -8.05
C PHE A 60 3.36 12.83 -6.94
N LEU A 61 3.17 12.26 -5.76
CA LEU A 61 2.84 12.98 -4.53
C LEU A 61 3.95 12.80 -3.50
N ASP A 62 4.35 13.91 -2.89
CA ASP A 62 5.22 13.92 -1.71
C ASP A 62 4.52 13.32 -0.48
N GLU A 63 5.22 13.25 0.64
CA GLU A 63 4.72 12.68 1.90
C GLU A 63 3.41 13.32 2.36
N ARG A 64 3.35 14.65 2.41
CA ARG A 64 2.18 15.40 2.88
C ARG A 64 0.94 15.12 2.04
N ASN A 65 1.11 15.18 0.72
CA ASN A 65 0.02 14.99 -0.22
C ASN A 65 -0.38 13.50 -0.34
N THR A 66 0.58 12.58 -0.23
CA THR A 66 0.29 11.13 -0.14
C THR A 66 -0.51 10.79 1.12
N ARG A 67 -0.13 11.34 2.28
CA ARG A 67 -0.92 11.19 3.50
C ARG A 67 -2.36 11.62 3.29
N ARG A 68 -2.56 12.80 2.69
CA ARG A 68 -3.90 13.32 2.40
C ARG A 68 -4.66 12.45 1.39
N PHE A 69 -3.98 11.97 0.34
CA PHE A 69 -4.55 11.04 -0.63
C PHE A 69 -5.06 9.76 0.07
N LEU A 70 -4.23 9.14 0.90
CA LEU A 70 -4.58 7.91 1.62
C LEU A 70 -5.76 8.13 2.58
N GLU A 71 -5.82 9.25 3.29
CA GLU A 71 -6.96 9.62 4.13
C GLU A 71 -8.27 9.78 3.34
N LEU A 72 -8.20 10.42 2.17
CA LEU A 72 -9.35 10.56 1.27
C LEU A 72 -9.84 9.21 0.75
N MET A 73 -8.92 8.25 0.59
CA MET A 73 -9.21 6.87 0.20
C MET A 73 -9.64 5.98 1.39
N GLY A 74 -9.85 6.55 2.58
CA GLY A 74 -10.32 5.82 3.77
C GLY A 74 -9.24 5.06 4.52
N ASN A 75 -7.96 5.36 4.28
CA ASN A 75 -6.85 4.77 5.02
C ASN A 75 -6.50 5.61 6.25
N PRO A 76 -5.99 5.00 7.32
CA PRO A 76 -5.40 5.75 8.43
C PRO A 76 -4.23 6.61 7.93
N PRO A 77 -4.01 7.80 8.53
CA PRO A 77 -2.89 8.65 8.17
C PRO A 77 -1.56 7.94 8.41
N ARG A 78 -0.64 8.10 7.48
CA ARG A 78 0.71 7.52 7.53
C ARG A 78 1.74 8.55 7.10
N ASP A 79 2.82 8.63 7.84
CA ASP A 79 3.99 9.46 7.52
C ASP A 79 5.02 8.64 6.72
N ASN A 80 5.95 9.32 6.07
CA ASN A 80 7.01 8.70 5.25
C ASN A 80 6.47 7.83 4.10
N HIS A 81 5.33 8.20 3.54
CA HIS A 81 4.75 7.56 2.37
C HIS A 81 4.72 8.53 1.19
N TYR A 82 5.01 8.01 0.01
CA TYR A 82 5.08 8.73 -1.27
C TYR A 82 4.29 7.95 -2.30
N LEU A 83 3.79 8.63 -3.35
CA LEU A 83 2.90 7.95 -4.29
C LEU A 83 3.25 8.32 -5.72
N ILE A 84 3.18 7.35 -6.63
CA ILE A 84 3.15 7.55 -8.07
C ILE A 84 1.88 6.94 -8.65
N ALA A 85 1.30 7.61 -9.63
CA ALA A 85 0.12 7.11 -10.32
C ALA A 85 0.09 7.62 -11.77
N PRO A 86 -0.56 6.91 -12.72
CA PRO A 86 -0.91 7.47 -14.00
C PRO A 86 -1.94 8.60 -13.83
N ALA A 87 -2.00 9.51 -14.81
CA ALA A 87 -2.88 10.69 -14.74
C ALA A 87 -4.37 10.36 -14.63
N ASN A 88 -4.79 9.19 -15.14
CA ASN A 88 -6.16 8.70 -15.04
C ASN A 88 -6.47 8.00 -13.71
N LEU A 89 -5.47 7.82 -12.84
CA LEU A 89 -5.59 7.13 -11.56
C LEU A 89 -6.19 5.72 -11.67
N ASP A 90 -5.94 4.98 -12.76
CA ASP A 90 -6.39 3.59 -12.91
C ASP A 90 -5.72 2.64 -11.92
N TRP A 91 -4.54 3.01 -11.46
CA TRP A 91 -3.80 2.39 -10.38
C TRP A 91 -2.95 3.44 -9.67
N PHE A 92 -2.40 3.09 -8.54
CA PHE A 92 -1.36 3.87 -7.89
C PHE A 92 -0.37 2.96 -7.16
N ALA A 93 0.83 3.44 -6.93
CA ALA A 93 1.81 2.74 -6.12
C ALA A 93 2.31 3.64 -4.98
N VAL A 94 2.41 3.04 -3.79
CA VAL A 94 2.85 3.72 -2.57
C VAL A 94 4.22 3.23 -2.19
N PHE A 95 5.14 4.18 -1.97
CA PHE A 95 6.50 3.93 -1.50
C PHE A 95 6.62 4.21 -0.01
N SER A 96 7.34 3.35 0.71
CA SER A 96 7.76 3.58 2.09
C SER A 96 9.11 2.93 2.35
N PHE A 97 9.96 3.57 3.15
CA PHE A 97 11.28 3.05 3.49
C PHE A 97 11.30 2.43 4.87
N ASP A 98 11.78 1.19 4.96
CA ASP A 98 11.98 0.45 6.21
C ASP A 98 13.48 0.47 6.58
N PRO A 99 13.91 1.20 7.63
CA PRO A 99 15.33 1.36 8.02
C PRO A 99 15.85 0.16 8.83
N VAL A 100 15.68 -1.02 8.30
CA VAL A 100 15.99 -2.30 8.98
C VAL A 100 17.48 -2.64 8.97
N GLY A 101 18.26 -1.96 8.15
CA GLY A 101 19.65 -2.27 7.88
C GLY A 101 19.82 -3.06 6.57
N TYR A 102 21.04 -3.47 6.29
CA TYR A 102 21.39 -4.23 5.09
C TYR A 102 20.81 -5.64 5.17
N VAL A 103 19.90 -5.99 4.26
CA VAL A 103 19.31 -7.32 4.18
C VAL A 103 20.17 -8.20 3.27
N LYS A 104 20.71 -9.30 3.79
CA LYS A 104 21.45 -10.28 2.99
C LYS A 104 20.52 -10.97 2.01
N ASP A 105 20.99 -11.17 0.79
CA ASP A 105 20.20 -11.68 -0.33
C ASP A 105 20.58 -13.12 -0.75
N ASP A 106 21.16 -13.87 0.20
CA ASP A 106 21.60 -15.25 0.02
C ASP A 106 20.56 -16.32 0.43
N GLU A 107 19.39 -15.89 0.93
CA GLU A 107 18.33 -16.78 1.39
C GLU A 107 17.48 -17.32 0.24
N LYS A 108 17.16 -18.62 0.30
CA LYS A 108 16.18 -19.24 -0.61
C LYS A 108 14.76 -19.00 -0.12
N ILE A 109 13.87 -18.68 -1.06
CA ILE A 109 12.48 -18.38 -0.77
C ILE A 109 11.64 -19.63 -1.01
N ASP A 110 10.94 -20.11 0.05
CA ASP A 110 9.93 -21.16 -0.04
C ASP A 110 8.53 -20.52 -0.06
N ALA A 111 7.98 -20.36 -1.26
CA ALA A 111 6.69 -19.73 -1.46
C ALA A 111 5.54 -20.48 -0.78
N THR A 112 5.62 -21.81 -0.66
CA THR A 112 4.57 -22.62 0.00
C THR A 112 4.58 -22.40 1.50
N ALA A 113 5.75 -22.53 2.13
CA ALA A 113 5.89 -22.29 3.56
C ALA A 113 5.52 -20.86 3.96
N LEU A 114 5.84 -19.87 3.11
CA LEU A 114 5.44 -18.47 3.32
C LEU A 114 3.92 -18.29 3.24
N LEU A 115 3.24 -18.93 2.26
CA LEU A 115 1.80 -18.85 2.15
C LEU A 115 1.10 -19.44 3.37
N ASP A 116 1.58 -20.59 3.84
CA ASP A 116 1.04 -21.24 5.04
C ASP A 116 1.23 -20.35 6.29
N SER A 117 2.38 -19.69 6.39
CA SER A 117 2.65 -18.74 7.48
C SER A 117 1.71 -17.54 7.43
N LEU A 118 1.46 -16.97 6.24
CA LEU A 118 0.52 -15.86 6.05
C LEU A 118 -0.91 -16.26 6.44
N LYS A 119 -1.39 -17.42 5.96
CA LYS A 119 -2.73 -17.94 6.31
C LYS A 119 -2.91 -18.17 7.82
N LYS A 120 -1.87 -18.66 8.51
CA LYS A 120 -1.89 -18.79 9.99
C LYS A 120 -1.97 -17.42 10.69
N GLY A 121 -1.51 -16.36 10.04
CA GLY A 121 -1.58 -14.99 10.54
C GLY A 121 -2.94 -14.31 10.33
N ASP A 122 -3.83 -14.87 9.52
CA ASP A 122 -5.10 -14.22 9.16
C ASP A 122 -6.00 -14.03 10.38
N GLU A 123 -6.15 -15.04 11.24
CA GLU A 123 -7.06 -14.98 12.38
C GLU A 123 -6.63 -13.93 13.42
N PRO A 124 -5.41 -13.98 13.99
CA PRO A 124 -4.96 -12.93 14.92
C PRO A 124 -4.92 -11.55 14.25
N GLY A 125 -4.64 -11.53 12.97
CA GLY A 125 -4.74 -10.33 12.17
C GLY A 125 -6.15 -9.77 12.12
N ASN A 126 -7.14 -10.56 11.84
CA ASN A 126 -8.53 -10.13 11.74
C ASN A 126 -9.15 -9.73 13.08
N GLU A 127 -8.71 -10.32 14.20
CA GLU A 127 -9.07 -9.84 15.54
C GLU A 127 -8.64 -8.37 15.74
N GLU A 128 -7.41 -8.04 15.36
CA GLU A 128 -6.94 -6.66 15.45
C GLU A 128 -7.69 -5.72 14.49
N ARG A 129 -7.99 -6.16 13.25
CA ARG A 129 -8.85 -5.41 12.31
C ARG A 129 -10.19 -5.08 12.95
N LYS A 130 -10.83 -6.07 13.52
CA LYS A 130 -12.11 -5.91 14.21
C LYS A 130 -12.00 -4.90 15.35
N ARG A 131 -10.93 -4.94 16.14
CA ARG A 131 -10.65 -3.98 17.21
C ARG A 131 -10.54 -2.55 16.69
N LEU A 132 -10.00 -2.38 15.48
CA LEU A 132 -9.85 -1.09 14.78
C LEU A 132 -11.09 -0.68 13.96
N GLY A 133 -12.20 -1.45 14.02
CA GLY A 133 -13.41 -1.19 13.23
C GLY A 133 -13.26 -1.46 11.75
N MET A 134 -12.28 -2.29 11.35
CA MET A 134 -12.00 -2.66 9.95
C MET A 134 -12.60 -4.03 9.63
N ALA A 135 -13.08 -4.22 8.39
CA ALA A 135 -13.55 -5.51 7.91
C ALA A 135 -12.41 -6.53 7.82
N PRO A 136 -12.65 -7.82 8.14
CA PRO A 136 -11.65 -8.86 8.02
C PRO A 136 -11.26 -9.12 6.56
N ILE A 137 -10.04 -9.64 6.41
CA ILE A 137 -9.44 -10.01 5.12
C ILE A 137 -8.68 -11.32 5.32
N TYR A 138 -8.78 -12.21 4.35
CA TYR A 138 -8.17 -13.54 4.38
C TYR A 138 -7.20 -13.73 3.23
N THR A 139 -6.09 -14.40 3.47
CA THR A 139 -5.11 -14.77 2.47
C THR A 139 -5.66 -15.88 1.56
N ASP A 140 -5.99 -15.57 0.32
CA ASP A 140 -6.49 -16.54 -0.66
C ASP A 140 -5.33 -17.35 -1.27
N GLY A 141 -4.26 -16.69 -1.70
CA GLY A 141 -3.08 -17.33 -2.28
C GLY A 141 -2.18 -16.36 -3.03
N TRP A 142 -1.20 -16.90 -3.71
CA TRP A 142 -0.38 -16.09 -4.60
C TRP A 142 -1.09 -15.80 -5.92
N HIS A 143 -1.01 -14.56 -6.38
CA HIS A 143 -1.22 -14.20 -7.78
C HIS A 143 0.11 -14.33 -8.54
N VAL A 144 1.19 -13.82 -7.93
CA VAL A 144 2.58 -14.02 -8.35
C VAL A 144 3.32 -14.56 -7.12
N PRO A 145 3.87 -15.78 -7.16
CA PRO A 145 4.70 -16.28 -6.07
C PRO A 145 5.90 -15.38 -5.80
N PRO A 146 6.37 -15.27 -4.55
CA PRO A 146 7.53 -14.45 -4.24
C PRO A 146 8.77 -14.95 -4.98
N HIS A 147 9.46 -14.03 -5.63
CA HIS A 147 10.70 -14.27 -6.35
C HIS A 147 11.68 -13.11 -6.14
N TYR A 148 12.95 -13.42 -6.13
CA TYR A 148 14.02 -12.46 -5.98
C TYR A 148 14.90 -12.41 -7.23
N ASP A 149 15.10 -11.20 -7.74
CA ASP A 149 16.06 -10.92 -8.82
C ASP A 149 17.34 -10.30 -8.21
N SER A 150 18.41 -11.07 -8.24
CA SER A 150 19.71 -10.66 -7.69
C SER A 150 20.38 -9.53 -8.49
N ASN A 151 20.02 -9.32 -9.76
CA ASN A 151 20.60 -8.25 -10.57
C ASN A 151 20.00 -6.89 -10.20
N SER A 152 18.68 -6.82 -10.10
CA SER A 152 17.97 -5.59 -9.71
C SER A 152 17.82 -5.41 -8.20
N LYS A 153 18.24 -6.39 -7.39
CA LYS A 153 18.08 -6.40 -5.92
C LYS A 153 16.61 -6.22 -5.52
N ARG A 154 15.70 -6.86 -6.25
CA ARG A 154 14.26 -6.76 -6.06
C ARG A 154 13.64 -8.09 -5.66
N LEU A 155 12.87 -8.07 -4.61
CA LEU A 155 11.99 -9.16 -4.15
C LEU A 155 10.55 -8.76 -4.46
N GLU A 156 9.84 -9.57 -5.23
CA GLU A 156 8.51 -9.24 -5.71
C GLU A 156 7.53 -10.38 -5.49
N TRP A 157 6.29 -10.02 -5.21
CA TRP A 157 5.18 -10.98 -5.13
C TRP A 157 3.83 -10.29 -5.31
N GLY A 158 2.84 -11.06 -5.78
CA GLY A 158 1.44 -10.66 -5.81
C GLY A 158 0.61 -11.57 -4.91
N MET A 159 -0.13 -11.00 -3.96
CA MET A 159 -0.97 -11.75 -3.03
C MET A 159 -2.44 -11.50 -3.31
N ARG A 160 -3.22 -12.57 -3.46
CA ARG A 160 -4.68 -12.50 -3.50
C ARG A 160 -5.22 -12.53 -2.09
N LEU A 161 -6.13 -11.61 -1.83
CA LEU A 161 -6.84 -11.45 -0.57
C LEU A 161 -8.34 -11.56 -0.83
N ARG A 162 -9.07 -12.11 0.12
CA ARG A 162 -10.53 -12.27 0.06
C ARG A 162 -11.17 -11.52 1.22
N ASP A 163 -12.19 -10.72 0.93
CA ASP A 163 -13.04 -10.12 1.96
C ASP A 163 -14.17 -11.07 2.39
N GLU A 164 -14.91 -10.72 3.45
CA GLU A 164 -16.04 -11.51 3.97
C GLU A 164 -17.17 -11.72 2.96
N LYS A 165 -17.29 -10.85 1.97
CA LYS A 165 -18.32 -10.92 0.91
C LYS A 165 -17.87 -11.76 -0.28
N GLY A 166 -16.66 -12.37 -0.20
CA GLY A 166 -16.07 -13.14 -1.27
C GLY A 166 -15.39 -12.30 -2.37
N GLY A 167 -15.31 -10.97 -2.19
CA GLY A 167 -14.60 -10.09 -3.09
C GLY A 167 -13.10 -10.39 -3.09
N LEU A 168 -12.49 -10.51 -4.27
CA LEU A 168 -11.06 -10.73 -4.43
C LEU A 168 -10.35 -9.41 -4.64
N HIS A 169 -9.22 -9.28 -3.95
CA HIS A 169 -8.32 -8.14 -4.01
C HIS A 169 -6.90 -8.64 -4.25
N VAL A 170 -6.10 -7.87 -4.96
CA VAL A 170 -4.70 -8.23 -5.20
C VAL A 170 -3.80 -7.06 -4.85
N ASN A 171 -2.77 -7.35 -4.07
CA ASN A 171 -1.67 -6.43 -3.82
C ASN A 171 -0.42 -7.00 -4.50
N TYR A 172 0.24 -6.19 -5.32
CA TYR A 172 1.55 -6.51 -5.83
C TYR A 172 2.60 -5.66 -5.11
N THR A 173 3.59 -6.31 -4.54
CA THR A 173 4.63 -5.67 -3.74
C THR A 173 5.99 -5.89 -4.39
N SER A 174 6.77 -4.84 -4.51
CA SER A 174 8.18 -4.86 -4.86
C SER A 174 8.99 -4.32 -3.68
N ARG A 175 9.96 -5.10 -3.21
CA ARG A 175 10.91 -4.71 -2.17
C ARG A 175 12.28 -4.49 -2.81
N LEU A 176 12.73 -3.25 -2.87
CA LEU A 176 14.02 -2.88 -3.42
C LEU A 176 15.02 -2.78 -2.27
N LEU A 177 16.06 -3.62 -2.32
CA LEU A 177 17.08 -3.65 -1.26
C LEU A 177 18.04 -2.48 -1.41
N GLY A 178 18.26 -1.76 -0.31
CA GLY A 178 19.23 -0.69 -0.20
C GLY A 178 20.31 -0.98 0.85
N ARG A 179 21.27 -0.08 0.99
CA ARG A 179 22.35 -0.20 1.97
C ARG A 179 21.87 -0.16 3.40
N SER A 180 20.96 0.77 3.72
CA SER A 180 20.53 1.02 5.11
C SER A 180 19.13 0.50 5.42
N GLY A 181 18.47 -0.16 4.46
CA GLY A 181 17.12 -0.69 4.60
C GLY A 181 16.51 -1.09 3.28
N VAL A 182 15.19 -1.20 3.27
CA VAL A 182 14.42 -1.68 2.14
C VAL A 182 13.35 -0.66 1.74
N MET A 183 13.29 -0.31 0.46
CA MET A 183 12.17 0.45 -0.10
C MET A 183 11.05 -0.50 -0.47
N SER A 184 9.89 -0.30 0.11
CA SER A 184 8.65 -0.96 -0.27
C SER A 184 7.94 -0.15 -1.33
N ALA A 185 7.54 -0.76 -2.43
CA ALA A 185 6.66 -0.18 -3.43
C ALA A 185 5.45 -1.12 -3.60
N VAL A 186 4.27 -0.68 -3.18
CA VAL A 186 3.03 -1.46 -3.21
C VAL A 186 2.11 -0.91 -4.28
N LEU A 187 1.86 -1.70 -5.32
CA LEU A 187 0.88 -1.40 -6.36
C LEU A 187 -0.53 -1.76 -5.87
N VAL A 188 -1.42 -0.81 -5.96
CA VAL A 188 -2.86 -0.96 -5.75
C VAL A 188 -3.57 -0.88 -7.10
N SER A 189 -4.21 -1.96 -7.49
CA SER A 189 -4.85 -2.13 -8.79
C SER A 189 -6.12 -2.98 -8.67
N SER A 190 -6.93 -3.02 -9.72
CA SER A 190 -8.06 -3.95 -9.77
C SER A 190 -7.57 -5.34 -10.21
N PRO A 191 -8.20 -6.43 -9.75
CA PRO A 191 -7.86 -7.79 -10.20
C PRO A 191 -7.90 -7.96 -11.72
N GLN A 192 -8.78 -7.23 -12.41
CA GLN A 192 -8.99 -7.32 -13.85
C GLN A 192 -7.87 -6.69 -14.66
N SER A 193 -7.32 -5.55 -14.19
CA SER A 193 -6.26 -4.80 -14.89
C SER A 193 -4.86 -5.11 -14.35
N LEU A 194 -4.73 -5.93 -13.31
CA LEU A 194 -3.49 -6.12 -12.58
C LEU A 194 -2.29 -6.46 -13.46
N ASN A 195 -2.44 -7.36 -14.44
CA ASN A 195 -1.32 -7.78 -15.28
C ASN A 195 -0.79 -6.62 -16.17
N GLU A 196 -1.69 -5.76 -16.64
CA GLU A 196 -1.32 -4.55 -17.40
C GLU A 196 -0.73 -3.49 -16.48
N ASP A 197 -1.35 -3.27 -15.35
CA ASP A 197 -0.90 -2.31 -14.35
C ASP A 197 0.46 -2.69 -13.75
N MET A 198 0.74 -3.98 -13.56
CA MET A 198 2.07 -4.47 -13.16
C MET A 198 3.15 -4.14 -14.21
N LYS A 199 2.85 -4.29 -15.51
CA LYS A 199 3.79 -3.90 -16.57
C LYS A 199 4.06 -2.40 -16.54
N ALA A 200 2.99 -1.60 -16.43
CA ALA A 200 3.08 -0.15 -16.34
C ALA A 200 3.83 0.31 -15.08
N PHE A 201 3.56 -0.30 -13.94
CA PHE A 201 4.26 -0.06 -12.67
C PHE A 201 5.75 -0.41 -12.78
N ASN A 202 6.10 -1.57 -13.33
CA ASN A 202 7.50 -1.96 -13.54
C ASN A 202 8.23 -1.01 -14.49
N GLY A 203 7.53 -0.51 -15.52
CA GLY A 203 8.05 0.55 -16.39
C GLY A 203 8.33 1.84 -15.63
N ALA A 204 7.44 2.26 -14.73
CA ALA A 204 7.65 3.42 -13.88
C ALA A 204 8.81 3.21 -12.89
N LEU A 205 8.94 2.00 -12.30
CA LEU A 205 10.05 1.65 -11.41
C LEU A 205 11.42 1.66 -12.10
N ALA A 206 11.50 1.57 -13.41
CA ALA A 206 12.77 1.74 -14.13
C ALA A 206 13.39 3.14 -13.93
N GLY A 207 12.60 4.12 -13.54
CA GLY A 207 13.06 5.48 -13.16
C GLY A 207 13.46 5.62 -11.69
N TYR A 208 13.26 4.59 -10.86
CA TYR A 208 13.62 4.61 -9.45
C TYR A 208 15.11 4.39 -9.23
N GLN A 209 15.69 5.11 -8.27
CA GLN A 209 17.07 4.88 -7.82
C GLN A 209 17.24 5.30 -6.36
N PHE A 210 18.04 4.55 -5.63
CA PHE A 210 18.54 5.00 -4.34
C PHE A 210 19.51 6.17 -4.53
N ASN A 211 19.53 7.10 -3.60
CA ASN A 211 20.51 8.17 -3.58
C ASN A 211 21.92 7.60 -3.35
N ALA A 212 22.95 8.38 -3.73
CA ALA A 212 24.34 8.02 -3.47
C ALA A 212 24.56 7.77 -1.96
N GLY A 213 25.23 6.68 -1.62
CA GLY A 213 25.43 6.22 -0.26
C GLY A 213 24.32 5.32 0.29
N GLU A 214 23.21 5.13 -0.43
CA GLU A 214 22.09 4.28 -0.03
C GLU A 214 21.89 3.05 -0.93
N GLN A 215 22.68 2.89 -1.98
CA GLN A 215 22.60 1.76 -2.91
C GLN A 215 23.08 0.46 -2.23
N TYR A 216 22.48 -0.66 -2.60
CA TYR A 216 22.81 -1.99 -2.04
C TYR A 216 24.30 -2.33 -2.15
N ALA A 217 24.91 -2.03 -3.30
CA ALA A 217 26.33 -2.28 -3.56
C ALA A 217 27.28 -1.39 -2.74
N GLU A 218 26.79 -0.35 -2.09
CA GLU A 218 27.60 0.59 -1.28
C GLU A 218 27.73 0.15 0.19
N PHE A 219 27.32 -1.09 0.53
CA PHE A 219 27.48 -1.66 1.87
C PHE A 219 28.96 -1.58 2.33
N LYS A 220 29.16 -1.21 3.58
CA LYS A 220 30.49 -1.07 4.20
C LYS A 220 30.54 -1.85 5.51
N SER A 221 31.74 -2.30 5.85
CA SER A 221 31.97 -2.88 7.18
C SER A 221 31.60 -1.89 8.27
N GLY A 222 30.79 -2.35 9.23
CA GLY A 222 30.22 -1.53 10.31
C GLY A 222 28.81 -0.99 10.02
N ASP A 223 28.28 -1.15 8.81
CA ASP A 223 26.86 -0.86 8.55
C ASP A 223 25.96 -1.83 9.35
N LYS A 224 24.80 -1.35 9.74
CA LYS A 224 23.78 -2.18 10.41
C LYS A 224 23.30 -3.27 9.44
N ILE A 225 23.42 -4.52 9.84
CA ILE A 225 22.84 -5.67 9.13
C ILE A 225 21.47 -5.96 9.70
N ALA A 226 20.49 -6.26 8.83
CA ALA A 226 19.15 -6.66 9.23
C ALA A 226 19.17 -7.98 9.99
N GLU A 227 18.30 -8.14 10.97
CA GLU A 227 18.19 -9.35 11.80
C GLU A 227 17.50 -10.52 11.07
N TYR A 228 17.04 -10.31 9.84
CA TYR A 228 16.28 -11.25 9.04
C TYR A 228 16.60 -11.13 7.54
N GLY A 229 16.31 -12.17 6.78
CA GLY A 229 16.55 -12.26 5.34
C GLY A 229 15.31 -11.99 4.47
N LEU A 230 15.37 -12.46 3.21
CA LEU A 230 14.35 -12.20 2.19
C LEU A 230 12.97 -12.76 2.52
N ALA A 231 12.90 -13.98 3.07
CA ALA A 231 11.63 -14.63 3.40
C ALA A 231 10.81 -13.81 4.42
N ALA A 232 11.50 -13.23 5.39
CA ALA A 232 10.87 -12.39 6.40
C ALA A 232 10.29 -11.09 5.82
N LEU A 233 10.87 -10.54 4.75
CA LEU A 233 10.32 -9.37 4.06
C LEU A 233 8.95 -9.63 3.46
N VAL A 234 8.68 -10.87 3.03
CA VAL A 234 7.37 -11.27 2.46
C VAL A 234 6.29 -11.32 3.54
N VAL A 235 6.61 -11.86 4.72
CA VAL A 235 5.66 -12.01 5.83
C VAL A 235 5.62 -10.82 6.79
N GLY A 236 6.36 -9.74 6.49
CA GLY A 236 6.31 -8.51 7.28
C GLY A 236 7.49 -8.26 8.20
N GLY A 237 8.71 -8.60 7.76
CA GLY A 237 10.00 -8.17 8.34
C GLY A 237 10.10 -8.14 9.88
N ALA A 238 9.71 -7.03 10.48
CA ALA A 238 9.73 -6.86 11.94
C ALA A 238 8.88 -7.90 12.69
N ALA A 239 7.77 -8.37 12.08
CA ALA A 239 6.94 -9.43 12.65
C ALA A 239 7.66 -10.78 12.67
N ALA A 240 8.45 -11.08 11.63
CA ALA A 240 9.24 -12.31 11.57
C ALA A 240 10.41 -12.29 12.56
N ALA A 241 11.06 -11.14 12.77
CA ALA A 241 12.13 -10.97 13.77
C ALA A 241 11.60 -11.18 15.20
N ALA A 242 10.44 -10.60 15.51
CA ALA A 242 9.79 -10.77 16.80
C ALA A 242 9.28 -12.20 17.02
N ALA A 243 8.89 -12.91 15.95
CA ALA A 243 8.54 -14.33 15.99
C ALA A 243 9.74 -15.20 16.41
N LYS A 244 10.90 -14.98 15.80
CA LYS A 244 12.17 -15.65 16.19
C LYS A 244 12.56 -15.37 17.65
N ALA A 245 12.29 -14.17 18.14
CA ALA A 245 12.60 -13.76 19.50
C ALA A 245 11.58 -14.25 20.56
N GLY A 246 10.58 -15.05 20.19
CA GLY A 246 9.53 -15.52 21.11
C GLY A 246 8.57 -14.45 21.60
N LEU A 247 8.56 -13.29 20.98
CA LEU A 247 7.76 -12.12 21.36
C LEU A 247 6.36 -12.10 20.73
N PHE A 248 5.79 -13.25 20.44
CA PHE A 248 4.50 -13.39 19.75
C PHE A 248 3.32 -12.60 20.34
N LYS A 249 3.38 -12.26 21.63
CA LYS A 249 2.29 -11.54 22.31
C LYS A 249 2.13 -10.06 21.89
N SER A 250 3.10 -9.48 21.19
CA SER A 250 3.04 -8.07 20.75
C SER A 250 2.92 -7.89 19.24
N LEU A 251 2.94 -8.98 18.46
CA LEU A 251 3.03 -8.98 17.00
C LEU A 251 1.75 -8.55 16.27
N GLY A 252 0.59 -8.67 16.90
CA GLY A 252 -0.68 -8.24 16.29
C GLY A 252 -0.67 -6.79 15.79
N LYS A 253 0.21 -5.95 16.31
CA LYS A 253 0.30 -4.54 15.94
C LYS A 253 1.08 -4.25 14.65
N PHE A 254 1.96 -5.15 14.20
CA PHE A 254 2.87 -4.91 13.07
C PHE A 254 2.45 -5.58 11.75
N LEU A 255 1.72 -6.69 11.78
CA LEU A 255 1.20 -7.36 10.58
C LEU A 255 0.24 -6.49 9.75
N TRP A 256 -0.29 -5.43 10.35
CA TRP A 256 -1.28 -4.50 9.78
C TRP A 256 -0.72 -3.50 8.78
N VAL A 257 0.57 -3.27 8.80
CA VAL A 257 1.22 -2.24 8.00
C VAL A 257 1.24 -2.58 6.52
N ILE A 258 1.07 -3.87 6.18
CA ILE A 258 1.32 -4.37 4.81
C ILE A 258 0.03 -4.54 4.00
N VAL A 259 -1.13 -4.68 4.64
CA VAL A 259 -2.36 -4.96 3.90
C VAL A 259 -3.18 -3.69 3.74
N GLY A 260 -2.98 -2.98 2.65
CA GLY A 260 -3.78 -1.84 2.22
C GLY A 260 -5.24 -2.16 1.88
N GLY A 261 -5.88 -3.04 2.68
CA GLY A 261 -7.25 -3.50 2.43
C GLY A 261 -8.32 -2.40 2.53
N ALA A 262 -8.04 -1.28 3.22
CA ALA A 262 -8.98 -0.16 3.26
C ALA A 262 -8.93 0.72 2.00
N ALA A 263 -7.78 0.79 1.30
CA ALA A 263 -7.64 1.55 0.06
C ALA A 263 -8.54 1.01 -1.05
N MET A 264 -8.84 -0.29 -1.05
CA MET A 264 -9.53 -0.95 -2.14
C MET A 264 -11.05 -0.79 -2.11
N ALA A 265 -11.68 -0.63 -0.95
CA ALA A 265 -13.12 -0.35 -0.87
C ALA A 265 -13.45 1.05 -1.43
N GLY A 266 -12.61 2.05 -1.13
CA GLY A 266 -12.71 3.39 -1.71
C GLY A 266 -12.41 3.39 -3.22
N TRP A 267 -11.46 2.57 -3.66
CA TRP A 267 -11.05 2.45 -5.06
C TRP A 267 -12.12 1.85 -5.96
N ALA A 268 -12.83 0.79 -5.52
CA ALA A 268 -13.93 0.21 -6.29
C ALA A 268 -15.08 1.21 -6.49
N LEU A 269 -15.36 2.05 -5.49
CA LEU A 269 -16.32 3.15 -5.58
C LEU A 269 -15.81 4.25 -6.54
N PHE A 270 -14.52 4.58 -6.50
CA PHE A 270 -13.88 5.54 -7.37
C PHE A 270 -13.94 5.12 -8.84
N LYS A 271 -13.55 3.88 -9.19
CA LYS A 271 -13.69 3.35 -10.58
C LYS A 271 -15.13 3.38 -11.08
N LYS A 272 -16.10 3.03 -10.25
CA LYS A 272 -17.52 3.04 -10.63
C LYS A 272 -18.03 4.45 -10.98
N LEU A 273 -17.40 5.48 -10.44
CA LEU A 273 -17.74 6.89 -10.69
C LEU A 273 -17.09 7.44 -11.97
N PHE A 274 -15.87 7.00 -12.30
CA PHE A 274 -15.17 7.40 -13.52
C PHE A 274 -15.66 6.65 -14.76
N ALA A 275 -16.00 5.37 -14.67
CA ALA A 275 -16.55 4.57 -15.76
C ALA A 275 -17.89 5.10 -16.32
N ARG A 276 -18.55 6.02 -15.61
CA ARG A 276 -19.86 6.56 -16.02
C ARG A 276 -19.78 7.72 -17.01
N LYS A 277 -18.59 8.16 -17.44
CA LYS A 277 -18.40 9.33 -18.33
C LYS A 277 -18.04 9.01 -19.79
N GLU A 278 -17.83 7.78 -20.16
CA GLU A 278 -17.71 7.43 -21.57
C GLU A 278 -19.11 7.19 -22.18
N LYS A 279 -19.67 8.21 -22.83
CA LYS A 279 -20.79 8.01 -23.74
C LYS A 279 -20.31 7.15 -24.91
N PRO A 280 -21.05 6.09 -25.29
CA PRO A 280 -20.74 5.36 -26.51
C PRO A 280 -20.77 6.32 -27.72
N PRO A 281 -19.87 6.11 -28.71
CA PRO A 281 -19.89 6.90 -29.93
C PRO A 281 -21.25 6.73 -30.64
N PRO A 282 -21.79 7.77 -31.30
CA PRO A 282 -23.03 7.67 -32.03
C PRO A 282 -22.88 6.62 -33.14
N SER A 283 -23.86 5.73 -33.22
CA SER A 283 -23.96 4.72 -34.28
C SER A 283 -23.97 5.38 -35.65
N PRO A 284 -23.15 4.93 -36.65
CA PRO A 284 -23.24 5.45 -38.00
C PRO A 284 -24.46 4.84 -38.69
N GLY A 285 -25.34 5.70 -39.19
CA GLY A 285 -26.25 5.38 -40.30
C GLY A 285 -27.71 5.21 -39.95
N GLN A 286 -28.45 6.29 -40.04
CA GLN A 286 -29.76 6.32 -40.70
C GLN A 286 -29.80 7.61 -41.48
N GLN A 287 -29.54 7.50 -42.75
CA GLN A 287 -30.10 8.36 -43.82
C GLN A 287 -31.13 7.53 -44.58
#